data_a15acdfb02645a5b36c7bfb1827f1f8d
#
_entry.id   a15acdfb02645a5b36c7bfb1827f1f8d
#
_cell.length_a   1.000
_cell.length_b   1.000
_cell.length_c   1.000
_cell.angle_alpha   90.00
_cell.angle_beta   90.00
_cell.angle_gamma   90.00
#
_symmetry.space_group_name_H-M   'P 1'
#
loop_
_entity.id
_entity.type
_entity.pdbx_description
1 polymer ?
#
loop_
_entity_poly.entity_id
_entity_poly.type
_entity_poly.pdbx_seq_one_letter_code
_entity_poly.pdbx_strand_id
1 'polypeptide(L)'
;MKPNVLFTFLLIFFGISSLHAQRTLLHCGNLIDVKQNRVLTEQTVIVEKNRIVAVERGYTNPQPNDQVVNLRQKFVMPGLIDMHVHLESETSKDGTLKRFTQNPADIAFESVKYAETTLMVGFTSVRDLGGTGVNIALRNAVNKGLVKGPRIFTAGKSIATTGGHADPTNAYRKDLAGDPGPIDGVVNGVEDCRKAVRQRYKDGVDVIKITATGGVLSLAKDGSNPQFVEEEVRAVVEIARDYGLKVAAHAHGAEGMKRAIRGGVASIEHGTYMDDEVIALMKKYGTYYVPTILAGKTVADSAKVPGYYMAIVVPKALAVGPQIQNTFAKAYKAGVKIAFGTDSGVSVHGKNAMEFQFMVEAGMPALEAIRAATLSAADLLGMPEQLGQIEKGFLADIVAVGEDPSKNIKTMMQVQFVMKDGIIYKQP
;
A
#
# COMPACT_ATOMS: atom_id res chain seq x y z
N MET A 1 8.84 67.27 56.25
CA MET A 1 7.74 66.79 55.41
C MET A 1 8.34 65.81 54.37
N LYS A 2 8.03 64.50 54.48
CA LYS A 2 8.46 63.46 53.47
C LYS A 2 7.26 63.18 52.61
N PRO A 3 7.38 63.13 51.27
CA PRO A 3 6.23 62.74 50.43
C PRO A 3 6.07 61.25 50.41
N ASN A 4 4.81 60.77 50.69
CA ASN A 4 4.37 59.36 50.47
C ASN A 4 4.18 59.15 49.01
N VAL A 5 4.94 58.20 48.43
CA VAL A 5 4.75 57.71 47.08
C VAL A 5 3.82 56.47 47.15
N LEU A 6 2.60 56.62 46.65
CA LEU A 6 1.61 55.55 46.54
C LEU A 6 1.91 54.72 45.27
N PHE A 7 2.40 53.51 45.44
CA PHE A 7 2.60 52.56 44.33
C PHE A 7 1.25 51.83 44.01
N THR A 8 0.63 52.24 42.94
CA THR A 8 -0.56 51.53 42.40
C THR A 8 -0.10 50.31 41.60
N PHE A 9 -0.33 49.11 42.13
CA PHE A 9 -0.12 47.85 41.40
C PHE A 9 -1.24 47.63 40.41
N LEU A 10 -0.96 47.77 39.10
CA LEU A 10 -1.87 47.39 38.01
C LEU A 10 -1.77 45.88 37.78
N LEU A 11 -2.73 45.11 38.27
CA LEU A 11 -2.89 43.69 37.97
C LEU A 11 -3.40 43.49 36.52
N ILE A 12 -2.47 43.20 35.60
CA ILE A 12 -2.81 42.81 34.24
C ILE A 12 -3.24 41.34 34.27
N PHE A 13 -4.54 41.09 34.19
CA PHE A 13 -5.08 39.78 33.96
C PHE A 13 -4.77 39.33 32.51
N PHE A 14 -3.72 38.56 32.32
CA PHE A 14 -3.52 37.81 31.09
C PHE A 14 -4.59 36.72 31.05
N GLY A 15 -5.67 36.96 30.31
CA GLY A 15 -6.62 35.90 29.94
C GLY A 15 -5.87 34.86 29.12
N ILE A 16 -5.64 33.67 29.69
CA ILE A 16 -5.16 32.49 28.95
C ILE A 16 -6.32 32.10 28.04
N SER A 17 -6.34 32.63 26.83
CA SER A 17 -7.18 32.12 25.76
C SER A 17 -6.68 30.70 25.49
N SER A 18 -7.39 29.69 25.96
CA SER A 18 -7.18 28.32 25.55
C SER A 18 -7.34 28.24 24.04
N LEU A 19 -6.22 28.19 23.32
CA LEU A 19 -6.22 27.86 21.90
C LEU A 19 -6.76 26.44 21.75
N HIS A 20 -8.09 26.29 21.68
CA HIS A 20 -8.70 25.04 21.29
C HIS A 20 -8.31 24.76 19.84
N ALA A 21 -7.70 23.62 19.61
CA ALA A 21 -7.42 23.19 18.24
C ALA A 21 -8.76 23.18 17.47
N GLN A 22 -8.77 23.76 16.28
CA GLN A 22 -9.94 23.76 15.41
C GLN A 22 -10.40 22.32 15.17
N ARG A 23 -11.67 22.02 15.46
CA ARG A 23 -12.27 20.72 15.20
C ARG A 23 -12.88 20.69 13.81
N THR A 24 -12.82 19.53 13.16
CA THR A 24 -13.59 19.26 11.95
C THR A 24 -14.66 18.23 12.27
N LEU A 25 -15.93 18.58 12.03
CA LEU A 25 -17.10 17.71 12.20
C LEU A 25 -17.52 17.17 10.84
N LEU A 26 -17.36 15.87 10.62
CA LEU A 26 -17.83 15.20 9.41
C LEU A 26 -19.24 14.66 9.71
N HIS A 27 -20.29 15.27 9.13
CA HIS A 27 -21.66 14.79 9.25
C HIS A 27 -21.92 13.69 8.21
N CYS A 28 -21.79 12.44 8.62
CA CYS A 28 -21.87 11.26 7.77
C CYS A 28 -23.31 10.72 7.72
N GLY A 29 -23.91 10.63 6.52
CA GLY A 29 -25.21 9.98 6.36
C GLY A 29 -25.12 8.47 6.57
N ASN A 30 -24.10 7.86 6.01
CA ASN A 30 -23.80 6.43 6.16
C ASN A 30 -22.31 6.26 6.50
N LEU A 31 -22.01 5.52 7.56
CA LEU A 31 -20.66 5.19 8.01
C LEU A 31 -20.46 3.69 7.95
N ILE A 32 -19.46 3.23 7.18
CA ILE A 32 -19.12 1.81 7.08
C ILE A 32 -18.27 1.41 8.27
N ASP A 33 -18.84 0.60 9.16
CA ASP A 33 -18.14 -0.09 10.24
C ASP A 33 -17.49 -1.37 9.67
N VAL A 34 -16.23 -1.24 9.27
CA VAL A 34 -15.44 -2.33 8.65
C VAL A 34 -15.14 -3.46 9.63
N LYS A 35 -15.20 -3.20 10.94
CA LYS A 35 -14.97 -4.20 12.00
C LYS A 35 -16.15 -5.17 12.11
N GLN A 36 -17.37 -4.66 11.99
CA GLN A 36 -18.60 -5.43 12.12
C GLN A 36 -19.31 -5.68 10.78
N ASN A 37 -18.71 -5.28 9.65
CA ASN A 37 -19.28 -5.43 8.31
C ASN A 37 -20.72 -4.90 8.19
N ARG A 38 -20.96 -3.70 8.70
CA ARG A 38 -22.29 -3.05 8.69
C ARG A 38 -22.21 -1.59 8.33
N VAL A 39 -23.35 -0.99 7.99
CA VAL A 39 -23.50 0.43 7.75
C VAL A 39 -24.24 1.05 8.94
N LEU A 40 -23.66 2.07 9.55
CA LEU A 40 -24.29 2.93 10.58
C LEU A 40 -24.84 4.18 9.91
N THR A 41 -26.04 4.62 10.30
CA THR A 41 -26.67 5.83 9.78
C THR A 41 -26.49 7.00 10.74
N GLU A 42 -26.43 8.23 10.18
CA GLU A 42 -26.41 9.48 10.93
C GLU A 42 -25.36 9.51 12.03
N GLN A 43 -24.11 9.59 11.63
CA GLN A 43 -22.98 9.69 12.55
C GLN A 43 -22.24 11.02 12.35
N THR A 44 -21.66 11.56 13.42
CA THR A 44 -20.66 12.64 13.36
C THR A 44 -19.30 12.08 13.74
N VAL A 45 -18.32 12.21 12.83
CA VAL A 45 -16.92 11.95 13.14
C VAL A 45 -16.25 13.27 13.47
N ILE A 46 -15.69 13.38 14.68
CA ILE A 46 -15.02 14.60 15.18
C ILE A 46 -13.52 14.39 15.09
N VAL A 47 -12.86 15.29 14.36
CA VAL A 47 -11.43 15.27 14.13
C VAL A 47 -10.77 16.50 14.75
N GLU A 48 -9.68 16.28 15.49
CA GLU A 48 -8.78 17.33 15.97
C GLU A 48 -7.35 17.03 15.51
N LYS A 49 -6.71 17.99 14.89
CA LYS A 49 -5.39 17.80 14.27
C LYS A 49 -5.44 16.59 13.31
N ASN A 50 -4.64 15.58 13.58
CA ASN A 50 -4.55 14.38 12.75
C ASN A 50 -5.29 13.16 13.32
N ARG A 51 -6.16 13.34 14.36
CA ARG A 51 -6.80 12.20 15.02
C ARG A 51 -8.31 12.36 15.12
N ILE A 52 -8.98 11.22 15.09
CA ILE A 52 -10.40 11.09 15.44
C ILE A 52 -10.50 11.15 16.96
N VAL A 53 -11.23 12.13 17.48
CA VAL A 53 -11.42 12.31 18.94
C VAL A 53 -12.75 11.76 19.43
N ALA A 54 -13.76 11.67 18.54
CA ALA A 54 -15.04 11.03 18.86
C ALA A 54 -15.75 10.57 17.58
N VAL A 55 -16.64 9.57 17.74
CA VAL A 55 -17.67 9.18 16.77
C VAL A 55 -19.00 9.19 17.53
N GLU A 56 -19.93 10.06 17.14
CA GLU A 56 -21.17 10.30 17.84
C GLU A 56 -22.37 9.98 16.97
N ARG A 57 -23.45 9.48 17.56
CA ARG A 57 -24.71 9.25 16.85
C ARG A 57 -25.43 10.59 16.62
N GLY A 58 -25.98 10.77 15.43
CA GLY A 58 -26.65 11.99 15.02
C GLY A 58 -25.68 13.04 14.46
N TYR A 59 -26.19 14.23 14.22
CA TYR A 59 -25.43 15.36 13.70
C TYR A 59 -25.15 16.37 14.81
N THR A 60 -23.95 16.29 15.35
CA THR A 60 -23.49 17.16 16.45
C THR A 60 -23.53 18.62 16.04
N ASN A 61 -24.13 19.48 16.88
CA ASN A 61 -24.14 20.92 16.66
C ASN A 61 -22.72 21.49 16.75
N PRO A 62 -22.29 22.29 15.76
CA PRO A 62 -20.94 22.88 15.79
C PRO A 62 -20.81 23.92 16.90
N GLN A 63 -19.63 23.99 17.50
CA GLN A 63 -19.21 25.09 18.37
C GLN A 63 -18.61 26.22 17.54
N PRO A 64 -18.44 27.43 18.11
CA PRO A 64 -17.67 28.48 17.45
C PRO A 64 -16.29 27.96 17.03
N ASN A 65 -15.89 28.26 15.81
CA ASN A 65 -14.66 27.81 15.16
C ASN A 65 -14.59 26.34 14.68
N ASP A 66 -15.65 25.54 14.83
CA ASP A 66 -15.70 24.22 14.21
C ASP A 66 -15.88 24.32 12.69
N GLN A 67 -15.14 23.51 11.95
CA GLN A 67 -15.37 23.30 10.53
C GLN A 67 -16.35 22.14 10.33
N VAL A 68 -17.49 22.40 9.66
CA VAL A 68 -18.46 21.34 9.33
C VAL A 68 -18.29 20.90 7.88
N VAL A 69 -18.14 19.59 7.67
CA VAL A 69 -18.15 18.96 6.34
C VAL A 69 -19.41 18.13 6.19
N ASN A 70 -20.22 18.46 5.19
CA ASN A 70 -21.48 17.78 4.94
C ASN A 70 -21.29 16.54 4.07
N LEU A 71 -21.34 15.36 4.68
CA LEU A 71 -21.28 14.05 4.03
C LEU A 71 -22.59 13.26 4.24
N ARG A 72 -23.74 13.95 4.48
CA ARG A 72 -25.03 13.32 4.80
C ARG A 72 -25.57 12.44 3.66
N GLN A 73 -25.16 12.68 2.43
CA GLN A 73 -25.57 11.88 1.27
C GLN A 73 -24.45 10.94 0.78
N LYS A 74 -23.45 10.66 1.62
CA LYS A 74 -22.29 9.86 1.26
C LYS A 74 -22.19 8.60 2.12
N PHE A 75 -21.41 7.64 1.60
CA PHE A 75 -20.95 6.48 2.32
C PHE A 75 -19.49 6.72 2.72
N VAL A 76 -19.27 6.91 4.01
CA VAL A 76 -17.98 7.26 4.61
C VAL A 76 -17.32 6.00 5.14
N MET A 77 -16.04 5.86 4.94
CA MET A 77 -15.25 4.72 5.41
C MET A 77 -13.83 5.14 5.75
N PRO A 78 -13.04 4.27 6.42
CA PRO A 78 -11.63 4.55 6.64
C PRO A 78 -10.88 4.79 5.33
N GLY A 79 -9.83 5.59 5.37
CA GLY A 79 -8.90 5.75 4.25
C GLY A 79 -8.39 4.40 3.75
N LEU A 80 -8.36 4.22 2.43
CA LEU A 80 -7.97 2.95 1.81
C LEU A 80 -6.47 2.76 1.88
N ILE A 81 -6.05 1.50 2.00
CA ILE A 81 -4.66 1.07 2.06
C ILE A 81 -4.39 0.10 0.92
N ASP A 82 -3.41 0.43 0.06
CA ASP A 82 -2.94 -0.45 -1.00
C ASP A 82 -1.61 -1.09 -0.57
N MET A 83 -1.61 -2.40 -0.38
CA MET A 83 -0.47 -3.14 0.16
C MET A 83 0.58 -3.52 -0.90
N HIS A 84 0.39 -3.13 -2.16
CA HIS A 84 1.37 -3.36 -3.20
C HIS A 84 1.27 -2.31 -4.31
N VAL A 85 2.20 -1.36 -4.30
CA VAL A 85 2.36 -0.36 -5.36
C VAL A 85 3.85 -0.17 -5.72
N HIS A 86 4.10 0.49 -6.85
CA HIS A 86 5.40 0.95 -7.30
C HIS A 86 5.28 2.41 -7.77
N LEU A 87 5.49 3.36 -6.85
CA LEU A 87 5.26 4.78 -7.11
C LEU A 87 6.33 5.45 -8.00
N GLU A 88 7.43 4.75 -8.30
CA GLU A 88 8.49 5.28 -9.16
C GLU A 88 8.22 5.09 -10.66
N SER A 89 7.23 4.29 -11.03
CA SER A 89 7.00 3.93 -12.43
C SER A 89 5.54 3.70 -12.75
N GLU A 90 5.24 3.73 -14.03
CA GLU A 90 3.96 3.32 -14.61
C GLU A 90 4.21 2.57 -15.90
N THR A 91 3.41 1.52 -16.14
CA THR A 91 3.53 0.70 -17.36
C THR A 91 3.48 1.54 -18.63
N SER A 92 4.43 1.31 -19.53
CA SER A 92 4.50 1.99 -20.84
C SER A 92 5.28 1.14 -21.84
N LYS A 93 5.09 1.42 -23.15
CA LYS A 93 5.85 0.75 -24.23
C LYS A 93 7.34 1.04 -24.19
N ASP A 94 7.72 2.21 -23.68
CA ASP A 94 9.10 2.69 -23.55
C ASP A 94 9.72 2.45 -22.18
N GLY A 95 9.04 1.69 -21.29
CA GLY A 95 9.50 1.41 -19.94
C GLY A 95 10.91 0.80 -19.87
N THR A 96 11.29 -0.03 -20.86
CA THR A 96 12.65 -0.56 -20.94
C THR A 96 13.67 0.54 -21.29
N LEU A 97 13.32 1.47 -22.19
CA LEU A 97 14.19 2.57 -22.58
C LEU A 97 14.39 3.57 -21.43
N LYS A 98 13.36 3.83 -20.65
CA LYS A 98 13.40 4.72 -19.47
C LYS A 98 14.49 4.32 -18.49
N ARG A 99 14.77 3.03 -18.32
CA ARG A 99 15.86 2.54 -17.43
C ARG A 99 17.24 3.08 -17.82
N PHE A 100 17.44 3.46 -19.08
CA PHE A 100 18.70 3.97 -19.60
C PHE A 100 18.73 5.48 -19.81
N THR A 101 17.58 6.14 -19.77
CA THR A 101 17.44 7.55 -20.14
C THR A 101 17.02 8.44 -18.97
N GLN A 102 16.45 7.88 -17.89
CA GLN A 102 16.02 8.65 -16.73
C GLN A 102 17.10 8.70 -15.63
N ASN A 103 17.32 9.89 -15.11
CA ASN A 103 18.09 10.11 -13.89
C ASN A 103 17.19 10.00 -12.65
N PRO A 104 17.74 9.82 -11.45
CA PRO A 104 16.95 9.78 -10.21
C PRO A 104 16.02 10.99 -10.02
N ALA A 105 16.41 12.18 -10.49
CA ALA A 105 15.56 13.37 -10.44
C ALA A 105 14.32 13.27 -11.35
N ASP A 106 14.47 12.69 -12.55
CA ASP A 106 13.34 12.48 -13.49
C ASP A 106 12.32 11.53 -12.84
N ILE A 107 12.81 10.42 -12.26
CA ILE A 107 11.99 9.45 -11.53
C ILE A 107 11.28 10.12 -10.35
N ALA A 108 11.98 10.96 -9.59
CA ALA A 108 11.40 11.64 -8.43
C ALA A 108 10.24 12.56 -8.81
N PHE A 109 10.36 13.32 -9.90
CA PHE A 109 9.28 14.20 -10.36
C PHE A 109 8.07 13.41 -10.91
N GLU A 110 8.30 12.33 -11.66
CA GLU A 110 7.20 11.44 -12.07
C GLU A 110 6.50 10.81 -10.87
N SER A 111 7.26 10.36 -9.87
CA SER A 111 6.74 9.74 -8.64
C SER A 111 5.80 10.65 -7.85
N VAL A 112 6.05 11.97 -7.83
CA VAL A 112 5.16 12.94 -7.17
C VAL A 112 3.77 12.90 -7.79
N LYS A 113 3.67 12.85 -9.13
CA LYS A 113 2.39 12.76 -9.84
C LYS A 113 1.66 11.46 -9.50
N TYR A 114 2.37 10.34 -9.48
CA TYR A 114 1.78 9.04 -9.17
C TYR A 114 1.29 8.97 -7.72
N ALA A 115 2.05 9.52 -6.77
CA ALA A 115 1.65 9.61 -5.37
C ALA A 115 0.40 10.48 -5.18
N GLU A 116 0.34 11.68 -5.78
CA GLU A 116 -0.84 12.54 -5.70
C GLU A 116 -2.07 11.86 -6.32
N THR A 117 -1.92 11.26 -7.51
CA THR A 117 -3.00 10.52 -8.17
C THR A 117 -3.55 9.41 -7.28
N THR A 118 -2.68 8.62 -6.65
CA THR A 118 -3.06 7.52 -5.74
C THR A 118 -3.81 8.04 -4.52
N LEU A 119 -3.38 9.15 -3.91
CA LEU A 119 -4.09 9.80 -2.79
C LEU A 119 -5.48 10.28 -3.22
N MET A 120 -5.60 10.94 -4.39
CA MET A 120 -6.83 11.56 -4.85
C MET A 120 -7.93 10.56 -5.21
N VAL A 121 -7.59 9.28 -5.42
CA VAL A 121 -8.56 8.18 -5.58
C VAL A 121 -8.84 7.41 -4.28
N GLY A 122 -8.38 7.95 -3.13
CA GLY A 122 -8.78 7.49 -1.80
C GLY A 122 -7.79 6.57 -1.08
N PHE A 123 -6.67 6.22 -1.68
CA PHE A 123 -5.63 5.45 -0.98
C PHE A 123 -4.76 6.39 -0.15
N THR A 124 -5.09 6.49 1.14
CA THR A 124 -4.41 7.39 2.08
C THR A 124 -3.10 6.81 2.61
N SER A 125 -2.94 5.49 2.52
CA SER A 125 -1.69 4.78 2.84
C SER A 125 -1.36 3.75 1.77
N VAL A 126 -0.07 3.53 1.51
CA VAL A 126 0.41 2.52 0.55
C VAL A 126 1.66 1.82 1.06
N ARG A 127 1.84 0.56 0.65
CA ARG A 127 3.09 -0.18 0.78
C ARG A 127 3.75 -0.27 -0.59
N ASP A 128 4.85 0.48 -0.78
CA ASP A 128 5.64 0.49 -2.02
C ASP A 128 6.71 -0.60 -1.95
N LEU A 129 6.57 -1.62 -2.78
CA LEU A 129 7.33 -2.85 -2.69
C LEU A 129 8.52 -2.94 -3.66
N GLY A 130 9.08 -1.82 -4.02
CA GLY A 130 10.34 -1.78 -4.75
C GLY A 130 10.44 -0.67 -5.78
N GLY A 131 11.65 -0.21 -5.94
CA GLY A 131 12.04 0.84 -6.88
C GLY A 131 13.54 0.99 -6.94
N THR A 132 14.00 2.15 -7.35
CA THR A 132 15.43 2.49 -7.44
C THR A 132 16.02 2.97 -6.11
N GLY A 133 15.15 3.29 -5.13
CA GLY A 133 15.44 3.94 -3.87
C GLY A 133 14.96 5.40 -3.82
N VAL A 134 14.51 5.96 -4.92
CA VAL A 134 13.85 7.29 -4.98
C VAL A 134 12.56 7.29 -4.16
N ASN A 135 11.86 6.16 -4.05
CA ASN A 135 10.68 6.00 -3.22
C ASN A 135 10.91 6.33 -1.73
N ILE A 136 12.13 6.15 -1.21
CA ILE A 136 12.50 6.61 0.14
C ILE A 136 12.50 8.14 0.21
N ALA A 137 13.05 8.80 -0.80
CA ALA A 137 13.04 10.26 -0.88
C ALA A 137 11.61 10.81 -1.05
N LEU A 138 10.78 10.15 -1.86
CA LEU A 138 9.37 10.49 -2.05
C LEU A 138 8.60 10.38 -0.72
N ARG A 139 8.74 9.26 0.03
CA ARG A 139 8.15 9.11 1.37
C ARG A 139 8.55 10.26 2.29
N ASN A 140 9.84 10.58 2.33
CA ASN A 140 10.35 11.64 3.17
C ASN A 140 9.81 13.02 2.77
N ALA A 141 9.63 13.28 1.47
CA ALA A 141 9.03 14.51 0.97
C ALA A 141 7.55 14.63 1.34
N VAL A 142 6.78 13.54 1.23
CA VAL A 142 5.37 13.48 1.67
C VAL A 142 5.27 13.72 3.18
N ASN A 143 6.11 13.07 3.99
CA ASN A 143 6.10 13.21 5.45
C ASN A 143 6.46 14.63 5.92
N LYS A 144 7.27 15.34 5.14
CA LYS A 144 7.62 16.76 5.38
C LYS A 144 6.58 17.74 4.82
N GLY A 145 5.54 17.25 4.14
CA GLY A 145 4.54 18.12 3.49
C GLY A 145 5.05 18.88 2.27
N LEU A 146 6.20 18.50 1.70
CA LEU A 146 6.76 19.15 0.51
C LEU A 146 5.97 18.79 -0.76
N VAL A 147 5.38 17.60 -0.79
CA VAL A 147 4.54 17.11 -1.88
C VAL A 147 3.33 16.38 -1.33
N LYS A 148 2.24 16.37 -2.10
CA LYS A 148 1.03 15.62 -1.74
C LYS A 148 1.21 14.13 -2.10
N GLY A 149 0.72 13.25 -1.25
CA GLY A 149 0.74 11.81 -1.49
C GLY A 149 0.18 11.03 -0.29
N PRO A 150 0.00 9.71 -0.45
CA PRO A 150 -0.39 8.82 0.64
C PRO A 150 0.72 8.72 1.69
N ARG A 151 0.43 8.14 2.83
CA ARG A 151 1.45 7.67 3.78
C ARG A 151 2.13 6.46 3.15
N ILE A 152 3.43 6.55 2.89
CA ILE A 152 4.20 5.56 2.14
C ILE A 152 5.02 4.71 3.12
N PHE A 153 4.90 3.39 2.99
CA PHE A 153 5.76 2.40 3.62
C PHE A 153 6.56 1.72 2.52
N THR A 154 7.86 1.99 2.44
CA THR A 154 8.65 1.57 1.28
C THR A 154 9.70 0.52 1.59
N ALA A 155 9.90 -0.39 0.62
CA ALA A 155 10.97 -1.38 0.64
C ALA A 155 12.30 -0.83 0.06
N GLY A 156 12.31 0.38 -0.49
CA GLY A 156 13.45 0.85 -1.25
C GLY A 156 13.71 -0.05 -2.47
N LYS A 157 14.90 -0.64 -2.57
CA LYS A 157 15.20 -1.66 -3.59
C LYS A 157 14.76 -3.05 -3.12
N SER A 158 14.13 -3.83 -3.99
CA SER A 158 13.84 -5.25 -3.74
C SER A 158 15.12 -6.08 -3.64
N ILE A 159 15.04 -7.26 -3.04
CA ILE A 159 16.14 -8.24 -2.95
C ILE A 159 15.80 -9.42 -3.85
N ALA A 160 16.74 -9.80 -4.72
CA ALA A 160 16.69 -10.92 -5.65
C ALA A 160 17.99 -11.72 -5.64
N THR A 161 17.97 -12.93 -6.15
CA THR A 161 19.20 -13.67 -6.47
C THR A 161 19.78 -13.20 -7.81
N THR A 162 21.04 -13.51 -8.11
CA THR A 162 21.63 -13.24 -9.44
C THR A 162 20.77 -13.85 -10.54
N GLY A 163 20.40 -13.04 -11.52
CA GLY A 163 19.46 -13.43 -12.58
C GLY A 163 18.01 -13.58 -12.12
N GLY A 164 17.70 -13.29 -10.85
CA GLY A 164 16.34 -13.32 -10.29
C GLY A 164 15.45 -12.20 -10.81
N HIS A 165 14.15 -12.25 -10.50
CA HIS A 165 13.15 -11.35 -11.07
C HIS A 165 13.46 -9.86 -10.86
N ALA A 166 13.94 -9.47 -9.68
CA ALA A 166 14.30 -8.10 -9.37
C ALA A 166 15.81 -7.80 -9.49
N ASP A 167 16.60 -8.66 -10.12
CA ASP A 167 17.98 -8.30 -10.46
C ASP A 167 17.95 -7.13 -11.46
N PRO A 168 18.50 -5.96 -11.10
CA PRO A 168 18.38 -4.75 -11.90
C PRO A 168 19.12 -4.82 -13.23
N THR A 169 20.02 -5.80 -13.39
CA THR A 169 20.90 -5.96 -14.56
C THR A 169 20.43 -7.03 -15.55
N ASN A 170 19.27 -7.64 -15.29
CA ASN A 170 18.71 -8.65 -16.18
C ASN A 170 18.57 -8.15 -17.62
N ALA A 171 19.11 -8.95 -18.54
CA ALA A 171 19.14 -8.68 -19.99
C ALA A 171 20.01 -7.47 -20.43
N TYR A 172 20.84 -6.95 -19.55
CA TYR A 172 21.84 -5.96 -19.96
C TYR A 172 22.99 -6.62 -20.70
N ARG A 173 23.58 -5.86 -21.61
CA ARG A 173 24.85 -6.23 -22.24
C ARG A 173 25.92 -6.35 -21.14
N LYS A 174 26.84 -7.33 -21.23
CA LYS A 174 27.81 -7.66 -20.18
C LYS A 174 28.61 -6.47 -19.67
N ASP A 175 29.01 -5.56 -20.55
CA ASP A 175 29.77 -4.36 -20.21
C ASP A 175 28.95 -3.28 -19.47
N LEU A 176 27.61 -3.39 -19.52
CA LEU A 176 26.67 -2.51 -18.78
C LEU A 176 26.12 -3.16 -17.50
N ALA A 177 26.13 -4.48 -17.42
CA ALA A 177 25.56 -5.22 -16.31
C ALA A 177 26.35 -5.03 -15.00
N GLY A 178 27.67 -4.92 -15.09
CA GLY A 178 28.52 -4.92 -13.91
C GLY A 178 28.44 -6.22 -13.11
N ASP A 179 28.70 -6.11 -11.82
CA ASP A 179 28.61 -7.22 -10.84
C ASP A 179 27.80 -6.72 -9.61
N PRO A 180 26.45 -6.64 -9.71
CA PRO A 180 25.63 -6.15 -8.62
C PRO A 180 25.66 -7.11 -7.43
N GLY A 181 25.68 -6.54 -6.21
CA GLY A 181 25.73 -7.27 -4.97
C GLY A 181 24.64 -6.86 -3.97
N PRO A 182 24.79 -7.20 -2.68
CA PRO A 182 23.79 -6.91 -1.65
C PRO A 182 23.37 -5.43 -1.52
N ILE A 183 24.25 -4.50 -1.87
CA ILE A 183 23.94 -3.05 -1.90
C ILE A 183 22.90 -2.75 -2.98
N ASP A 184 22.99 -3.43 -4.12
CA ASP A 184 22.07 -3.26 -5.24
C ASP A 184 20.81 -4.12 -5.11
N GLY A 185 20.80 -5.02 -4.12
CA GLY A 185 19.71 -5.95 -3.87
C GLY A 185 19.92 -7.32 -4.52
N VAL A 186 21.14 -7.66 -4.98
CA VAL A 186 21.44 -8.98 -5.53
C VAL A 186 22.23 -9.80 -4.51
N VAL A 187 21.74 -11.00 -4.20
CA VAL A 187 22.24 -11.85 -3.12
C VAL A 187 22.42 -13.29 -3.59
N ASN A 188 23.44 -13.96 -3.03
CA ASN A 188 23.68 -15.37 -3.22
C ASN A 188 24.16 -15.97 -1.88
N GLY A 189 23.32 -16.81 -1.29
CA GLY A 189 23.58 -17.42 0.01
C GLY A 189 23.23 -16.53 1.21
N VAL A 190 23.32 -17.13 2.39
CA VAL A 190 22.86 -16.58 3.68
C VAL A 190 23.54 -15.26 4.05
N GLU A 191 24.85 -15.16 3.85
CA GLU A 191 25.59 -13.96 4.27
C GLU A 191 25.25 -12.73 3.44
N ASP A 192 25.06 -12.91 2.13
CA ASP A 192 24.58 -11.82 1.26
C ASP A 192 23.17 -11.38 1.62
N CYS A 193 22.28 -12.33 1.92
CA CYS A 193 20.93 -12.06 2.40
C CYS A 193 20.95 -11.20 3.66
N ARG A 194 21.76 -11.56 4.66
CA ARG A 194 21.93 -10.79 5.90
C ARG A 194 22.48 -9.39 5.62
N LYS A 195 23.47 -9.29 4.75
CA LYS A 195 24.07 -8.00 4.36
C LYS A 195 23.07 -7.11 3.64
N ALA A 196 22.27 -7.66 2.72
CA ALA A 196 21.26 -6.90 2.00
C ALA A 196 20.18 -6.33 2.92
N VAL A 197 19.67 -7.11 3.89
CA VAL A 197 18.67 -6.61 4.86
C VAL A 197 19.26 -5.49 5.71
N ARG A 198 20.49 -5.63 6.21
CA ARG A 198 21.17 -4.57 6.96
C ARG A 198 21.37 -3.30 6.12
N GLN A 199 21.66 -3.47 4.82
CA GLN A 199 21.74 -2.32 3.91
C GLN A 199 20.39 -1.65 3.75
N ARG A 200 19.27 -2.40 3.54
CA ARG A 200 17.92 -1.83 3.48
C ARG A 200 17.56 -1.07 4.77
N TYR A 201 17.87 -1.64 5.93
CA TYR A 201 17.70 -0.95 7.21
C TYR A 201 18.50 0.36 7.29
N LYS A 202 19.78 0.34 6.87
CA LYS A 202 20.62 1.55 6.79
C LYS A 202 20.05 2.59 5.85
N ASP A 203 19.43 2.17 4.73
CA ASP A 203 18.78 3.05 3.76
C ASP A 203 17.49 3.67 4.34
N GLY A 204 16.96 3.11 5.44
CA GLY A 204 15.78 3.62 6.13
C GLY A 204 14.46 3.13 5.54
N VAL A 205 14.39 1.87 5.09
CA VAL A 205 13.14 1.26 4.61
C VAL A 205 12.17 0.92 5.75
N ASP A 206 10.91 0.71 5.40
CA ASP A 206 9.82 0.35 6.33
C ASP A 206 9.43 -1.14 6.23
N VAL A 207 9.86 -1.82 5.16
CA VAL A 207 9.54 -3.21 4.85
C VAL A 207 10.66 -3.81 4.00
N ILE A 208 10.83 -5.12 4.05
CA ILE A 208 11.73 -5.85 3.13
C ILE A 208 10.90 -6.51 2.03
N LYS A 209 11.35 -6.43 0.78
CA LYS A 209 10.78 -7.15 -0.37
C LYS A 209 11.80 -8.10 -0.95
N ILE A 210 11.39 -9.35 -1.11
CA ILE A 210 12.13 -10.36 -1.89
C ILE A 210 11.34 -10.81 -3.11
N THR A 211 12.04 -11.35 -4.11
CA THR A 211 11.42 -12.02 -5.27
C THR A 211 11.70 -13.51 -5.21
N ALA A 212 10.80 -14.26 -4.57
CA ALA A 212 10.98 -15.69 -4.28
C ALA A 212 10.85 -16.58 -5.52
N THR A 213 10.25 -16.08 -6.62
CA THR A 213 10.17 -16.76 -7.92
C THR A 213 10.53 -15.84 -9.06
N GLY A 214 10.66 -16.39 -10.25
CA GLY A 214 10.60 -15.63 -11.50
C GLY A 214 9.30 -14.81 -11.60
N GLY A 215 9.24 -13.85 -12.53
CA GLY A 215 8.09 -12.98 -12.73
C GLY A 215 7.63 -12.96 -14.18
N VAL A 216 6.39 -12.54 -14.38
CA VAL A 216 5.75 -12.46 -15.72
C VAL A 216 6.53 -11.53 -16.65
N LEU A 217 6.91 -10.35 -16.15
CA LEU A 217 7.61 -9.33 -16.93
C LEU A 217 9.14 -9.52 -16.98
N SER A 218 9.69 -10.54 -16.31
CA SER A 218 11.11 -10.86 -16.43
C SER A 218 11.45 -11.35 -17.85
N LEU A 219 12.65 -11.03 -18.30
CA LEU A 219 13.20 -11.57 -19.55
C LEU A 219 13.70 -13.00 -19.42
N ALA A 220 13.52 -13.65 -18.27
CA ALA A 220 13.76 -15.07 -18.06
C ALA A 220 12.67 -15.91 -18.74
N LYS A 221 13.06 -17.12 -19.18
CA LYS A 221 12.19 -18.07 -19.87
C LYS A 221 11.01 -18.51 -18.97
N ASP A 222 11.25 -18.72 -17.70
CA ASP A 222 10.26 -19.15 -16.72
C ASP A 222 9.93 -18.01 -15.76
N GLY A 223 8.63 -17.87 -15.47
CA GLY A 223 8.09 -16.87 -14.53
C GLY A 223 7.65 -17.44 -13.19
N SER A 224 7.78 -18.76 -12.95
CA SER A 224 7.22 -19.43 -11.77
C SER A 224 8.23 -20.22 -10.94
N ASN A 225 9.40 -20.53 -11.48
CA ASN A 225 10.41 -21.31 -10.75
C ASN A 225 10.92 -20.57 -9.51
N PRO A 226 11.23 -21.29 -8.41
CA PRO A 226 11.80 -20.70 -7.20
C PRO A 226 13.18 -20.11 -7.47
N GLN A 227 13.47 -18.97 -6.87
CA GLN A 227 14.74 -18.24 -7.03
C GLN A 227 15.51 -18.11 -5.70
N PHE A 228 14.85 -18.42 -4.58
CA PHE A 228 15.48 -18.52 -3.27
C PHE A 228 15.36 -19.95 -2.74
N VAL A 229 16.37 -20.39 -2.00
CA VAL A 229 16.24 -21.55 -1.13
C VAL A 229 15.66 -21.11 0.23
N GLU A 230 15.04 -22.05 0.96
CA GLU A 230 14.35 -21.74 2.22
C GLU A 230 15.30 -21.11 3.26
N GLU A 231 16.54 -21.55 3.30
CA GLU A 231 17.58 -21.05 4.21
C GLU A 231 17.89 -19.56 3.96
N GLU A 232 17.97 -19.12 2.72
CA GLU A 232 18.18 -17.72 2.34
C GLU A 232 16.98 -16.85 2.77
N VAL A 233 15.75 -17.32 2.52
CA VAL A 233 14.53 -16.61 2.97
C VAL A 233 14.53 -16.49 4.48
N ARG A 234 14.89 -17.55 5.20
CA ARG A 234 14.95 -17.54 6.66
C ARG A 234 15.96 -16.52 7.17
N ALA A 235 17.15 -16.45 6.55
CA ALA A 235 18.17 -15.46 6.88
C ALA A 235 17.68 -14.02 6.68
N VAL A 236 16.95 -13.75 5.59
CA VAL A 236 16.30 -12.45 5.37
C VAL A 236 15.31 -12.14 6.48
N VAL A 237 14.42 -13.08 6.81
CA VAL A 237 13.35 -12.87 7.79
C VAL A 237 13.90 -12.69 9.21
N GLU A 238 14.92 -13.45 9.60
CA GLU A 238 15.55 -13.33 10.91
C GLU A 238 16.12 -11.92 11.14
N ILE A 239 16.93 -11.42 10.21
CA ILE A 239 17.50 -10.07 10.33
C ILE A 239 16.43 -8.98 10.23
N ALA A 240 15.44 -9.15 9.33
CA ALA A 240 14.33 -8.19 9.22
C ALA A 240 13.57 -8.08 10.55
N ARG A 241 13.28 -9.21 11.20
CA ARG A 241 12.60 -9.26 12.49
C ARG A 241 13.39 -8.56 13.60
N ASP A 242 14.73 -8.72 13.64
CA ASP A 242 15.57 -8.03 14.62
C ASP A 242 15.48 -6.51 14.51
N TYR A 243 15.17 -6.00 13.33
CA TYR A 243 14.94 -4.58 13.07
C TYR A 243 13.46 -4.16 13.08
N GLY A 244 12.55 -5.06 13.47
CA GLY A 244 11.10 -4.80 13.50
C GLY A 244 10.46 -4.70 12.11
N LEU A 245 11.13 -5.20 11.05
CA LEU A 245 10.65 -5.14 9.68
C LEU A 245 9.93 -6.43 9.28
N LYS A 246 8.83 -6.30 8.54
CA LYS A 246 8.15 -7.42 7.90
C LYS A 246 8.75 -7.70 6.52
N VAL A 247 8.64 -8.94 6.04
CA VAL A 247 9.10 -9.36 4.72
C VAL A 247 7.91 -9.68 3.83
N ALA A 248 7.84 -9.08 2.64
CA ALA A 248 6.91 -9.38 1.58
C ALA A 248 7.61 -10.17 0.46
N ALA A 249 6.97 -11.19 -0.08
CA ALA A 249 7.54 -12.05 -1.12
C ALA A 249 6.71 -12.07 -2.39
N HIS A 250 7.27 -11.53 -3.50
CA HIS A 250 6.76 -11.82 -4.83
C HIS A 250 6.88 -13.32 -5.10
N ALA A 251 5.80 -13.98 -5.47
CA ALA A 251 5.82 -15.38 -5.87
C ALA A 251 4.64 -15.73 -6.77
N HIS A 252 4.92 -16.34 -7.93
CA HIS A 252 3.89 -16.91 -8.81
C HIS A 252 3.78 -18.42 -8.64
N GLY A 253 4.90 -19.14 -8.55
CA GLY A 253 4.92 -20.59 -8.50
C GLY A 253 4.83 -21.17 -7.08
N ALA A 254 4.17 -22.32 -6.94
CA ALA A 254 3.88 -22.94 -5.65
C ALA A 254 5.13 -23.27 -4.82
N GLU A 255 6.20 -23.80 -5.44
CA GLU A 255 7.41 -24.17 -4.69
C GLU A 255 8.11 -22.94 -4.07
N GLY A 256 8.20 -21.82 -4.79
CA GLY A 256 8.76 -20.59 -4.24
C GLY A 256 7.88 -20.02 -3.11
N MET A 257 6.54 -20.10 -3.24
CA MET A 257 5.62 -19.74 -2.16
C MET A 257 5.84 -20.59 -0.91
N LYS A 258 5.98 -21.90 -1.06
CA LYS A 258 6.21 -22.82 0.07
C LYS A 258 7.49 -22.48 0.82
N ARG A 259 8.59 -22.25 0.10
CA ARG A 259 9.87 -21.82 0.70
C ARG A 259 9.74 -20.47 1.40
N ALA A 260 9.10 -19.51 0.76
CA ALA A 260 8.88 -18.17 1.35
C ALA A 260 8.06 -18.24 2.64
N ILE A 261 6.94 -18.99 2.64
CA ILE A 261 6.07 -19.15 3.81
C ILE A 261 6.79 -19.87 4.95
N ARG A 262 7.50 -20.97 4.66
CA ARG A 262 8.28 -21.70 5.67
C ARG A 262 9.45 -20.88 6.20
N GLY A 263 10.02 -20.01 5.37
CA GLY A 263 11.02 -19.02 5.77
C GLY A 263 10.47 -17.89 6.65
N GLY A 264 9.13 -17.74 6.75
CA GLY A 264 8.48 -16.83 7.69
C GLY A 264 8.08 -15.46 7.13
N VAL A 265 7.87 -15.34 5.81
CA VAL A 265 7.41 -14.06 5.22
C VAL A 265 6.01 -13.68 5.71
N ALA A 266 5.75 -12.38 5.84
CA ALA A 266 4.48 -11.85 6.30
C ALA A 266 3.38 -11.88 5.22
N SER A 267 3.77 -11.77 3.94
CA SER A 267 2.82 -11.82 2.82
C SER A 267 3.41 -12.46 1.58
N ILE A 268 2.52 -13.10 0.81
CA ILE A 268 2.75 -13.55 -0.57
C ILE A 268 2.01 -12.58 -1.50
N GLU A 269 2.75 -12.02 -2.43
CA GLU A 269 2.26 -11.12 -3.46
C GLU A 269 1.97 -11.92 -4.74
N HIS A 270 0.86 -11.62 -5.44
CA HIS A 270 0.38 -12.26 -6.66
C HIS A 270 -0.15 -13.69 -6.46
N GLY A 271 0.64 -14.63 -6.00
CA GLY A 271 0.24 -15.99 -5.65
C GLY A 271 -0.39 -16.82 -6.80
N THR A 272 -0.09 -16.50 -8.07
CA THR A 272 -0.85 -16.92 -9.26
C THR A 272 -1.11 -18.41 -9.35
N TYR A 273 -0.12 -19.27 -9.05
CA TYR A 273 -0.21 -20.72 -9.15
C TYR A 273 -0.22 -21.40 -7.78
N MET A 274 -0.93 -20.79 -6.82
CA MET A 274 -1.10 -21.32 -5.46
C MET A 274 -1.87 -22.66 -5.49
N ASP A 275 -1.26 -23.70 -4.93
CA ASP A 275 -1.89 -25.01 -4.76
C ASP A 275 -2.50 -25.19 -3.34
N ASP A 276 -3.11 -26.35 -3.09
CA ASP A 276 -3.76 -26.63 -1.80
C ASP A 276 -2.76 -26.69 -0.63
N GLU A 277 -1.53 -27.13 -0.89
CA GLU A 277 -0.47 -27.12 0.15
C GLU A 277 -0.06 -25.69 0.52
N VAL A 278 0.10 -24.80 -0.46
CA VAL A 278 0.36 -23.37 -0.19
C VAL A 278 -0.75 -22.76 0.63
N ILE A 279 -2.03 -23.01 0.27
CA ILE A 279 -3.20 -22.54 1.04
C ILE A 279 -3.13 -23.04 2.50
N ALA A 280 -2.82 -24.31 2.70
CA ALA A 280 -2.70 -24.90 4.03
C ALA A 280 -1.55 -24.25 4.83
N LEU A 281 -0.40 -24.02 4.19
CA LEU A 281 0.75 -23.33 4.81
C LEU A 281 0.41 -21.89 5.16
N MET A 282 -0.22 -21.12 4.27
CA MET A 282 -0.63 -19.73 4.57
C MET A 282 -1.54 -19.66 5.79
N LYS A 283 -2.52 -20.56 5.89
CA LYS A 283 -3.40 -20.65 7.07
C LYS A 283 -2.64 -21.02 8.33
N LYS A 284 -1.72 -22.00 8.25
CA LYS A 284 -0.91 -22.47 9.38
C LYS A 284 0.00 -21.37 9.92
N TYR A 285 0.66 -20.61 9.03
CA TYR A 285 1.63 -19.57 9.43
C TYR A 285 1.01 -18.19 9.58
N GLY A 286 -0.27 -18.01 9.21
CA GLY A 286 -0.96 -16.73 9.26
C GLY A 286 -0.48 -15.73 8.20
N THR A 287 0.20 -16.21 7.14
CA THR A 287 0.75 -15.40 6.05
C THR A 287 -0.41 -14.78 5.25
N TYR A 288 -0.32 -13.50 4.98
CA TYR A 288 -1.29 -12.78 4.17
C TYR A 288 -1.12 -13.05 2.67
N TYR A 289 -2.23 -13.06 1.95
CA TYR A 289 -2.27 -13.04 0.49
C TYR A 289 -2.63 -11.64 -0.01
N VAL A 290 -1.80 -11.07 -0.89
CA VAL A 290 -2.03 -9.80 -1.58
C VAL A 290 -2.17 -10.10 -3.08
N PRO A 291 -3.41 -10.13 -3.63
CA PRO A 291 -3.70 -10.83 -4.89
C PRO A 291 -3.24 -10.09 -6.15
N THR A 292 -3.35 -8.76 -6.20
CA THR A 292 -2.97 -7.94 -7.37
C THR A 292 -3.59 -8.39 -8.69
N ILE A 293 -4.89 -8.71 -8.67
CA ILE A 293 -5.63 -9.22 -9.84
C ILE A 293 -5.59 -8.18 -10.98
N LEU A 294 -5.66 -6.90 -10.62
CA LEU A 294 -5.57 -5.78 -11.56
C LEU A 294 -4.31 -5.85 -12.40
N ALA A 295 -3.15 -6.09 -11.78
CA ALA A 295 -1.88 -6.22 -12.51
C ALA A 295 -1.91 -7.42 -13.47
N GLY A 296 -2.37 -8.59 -13.00
CA GLY A 296 -2.51 -9.77 -13.85
C GLY A 296 -3.38 -9.53 -15.08
N LYS A 297 -4.51 -8.84 -14.92
CA LYS A 297 -5.39 -8.47 -16.04
C LYS A 297 -4.75 -7.44 -16.96
N THR A 298 -4.10 -6.42 -16.40
CA THR A 298 -3.43 -5.36 -17.16
C THR A 298 -2.31 -5.92 -18.05
N VAL A 299 -1.47 -6.81 -17.53
CA VAL A 299 -0.40 -7.41 -18.35
C VAL A 299 -0.95 -8.34 -19.42
N ALA A 300 -2.02 -9.08 -19.13
CA ALA A 300 -2.68 -9.93 -20.12
C ALA A 300 -3.31 -9.12 -21.27
N ASP A 301 -3.94 -7.98 -20.96
CA ASP A 301 -4.52 -7.10 -21.97
C ASP A 301 -3.43 -6.37 -22.78
N SER A 302 -2.38 -5.89 -22.12
CA SER A 302 -1.25 -5.26 -22.79
C SER A 302 -0.51 -6.23 -23.74
N ALA A 303 -0.44 -7.53 -23.40
CA ALA A 303 0.18 -8.56 -24.23
C ALA A 303 -0.57 -8.84 -25.55
N LYS A 304 -1.85 -8.46 -25.64
CA LYS A 304 -2.64 -8.52 -26.88
C LYS A 304 -2.27 -7.42 -27.88
N VAL A 305 -1.58 -6.37 -27.42
CA VAL A 305 -1.15 -5.26 -28.27
C VAL A 305 0.20 -5.61 -28.90
N PRO A 306 0.29 -5.68 -30.25
CA PRO A 306 1.54 -6.02 -30.91
C PRO A 306 2.70 -5.09 -30.52
N GLY A 307 3.83 -5.69 -30.16
CA GLY A 307 5.04 -4.94 -29.81
C GLY A 307 4.99 -4.22 -28.44
N TYR A 308 3.95 -4.43 -27.61
CA TYR A 308 3.92 -3.86 -26.26
C TYR A 308 4.96 -4.51 -25.35
N TYR A 309 5.06 -5.82 -25.40
CA TYR A 309 6.07 -6.60 -24.69
C TYR A 309 6.98 -7.35 -25.65
N MET A 310 8.18 -7.69 -25.18
CA MET A 310 9.08 -8.59 -25.89
C MET A 310 8.44 -9.99 -26.02
N ALA A 311 8.75 -10.71 -27.11
CA ALA A 311 8.13 -12.00 -27.45
C ALA A 311 8.19 -13.04 -26.31
N ILE A 312 9.26 -13.05 -25.50
CA ILE A 312 9.42 -13.96 -24.37
C ILE A 312 8.44 -13.69 -23.23
N VAL A 313 7.94 -12.46 -23.09
CA VAL A 313 6.99 -12.03 -22.04
C VAL A 313 5.56 -12.39 -22.41
N VAL A 314 5.18 -12.26 -23.67
CA VAL A 314 3.79 -12.39 -24.15
C VAL A 314 3.08 -13.66 -23.68
N PRO A 315 3.63 -14.88 -23.83
CA PRO A 315 2.91 -16.10 -23.40
C PRO A 315 2.69 -16.15 -21.89
N LYS A 316 3.64 -15.67 -21.08
CA LYS A 316 3.50 -15.61 -19.62
C LYS A 316 2.42 -14.60 -19.20
N ALA A 317 2.40 -13.45 -19.84
CA ALA A 317 1.41 -12.40 -19.58
C ALA A 317 -0.02 -12.83 -19.91
N LEU A 318 -0.21 -13.51 -21.06
CA LEU A 318 -1.53 -14.04 -21.46
C LEU A 318 -2.04 -15.13 -20.50
N ALA A 319 -1.16 -15.94 -19.93
CA ALA A 319 -1.52 -17.02 -19.02
C ALA A 319 -1.93 -16.53 -17.63
N VAL A 320 -1.35 -15.41 -17.15
CA VAL A 320 -1.51 -14.97 -15.76
C VAL A 320 -2.87 -14.36 -15.46
N GLY A 321 -3.46 -13.62 -16.40
CA GLY A 321 -4.67 -12.84 -16.17
C GLY A 321 -5.88 -13.63 -15.68
N PRO A 322 -6.31 -14.69 -16.38
CA PRO A 322 -7.40 -15.56 -15.89
C PRO A 322 -7.03 -16.35 -14.63
N GLN A 323 -5.79 -16.82 -14.54
CA GLN A 323 -5.34 -17.70 -13.48
C GLN A 323 -5.33 -17.01 -12.12
N ILE A 324 -4.84 -15.76 -12.03
CA ILE A 324 -4.68 -15.03 -10.76
C ILE A 324 -6.03 -14.81 -10.06
N GLN A 325 -7.11 -14.50 -10.82
CA GLN A 325 -8.45 -14.28 -10.27
C GLN A 325 -9.07 -15.61 -9.79
N ASN A 326 -8.87 -16.71 -10.52
CA ASN A 326 -9.33 -18.04 -10.11
C ASN A 326 -8.64 -18.50 -8.83
N THR A 327 -7.32 -18.26 -8.72
CA THR A 327 -6.55 -18.57 -7.52
C THR A 327 -7.02 -17.74 -6.33
N PHE A 328 -7.30 -16.44 -6.53
CA PHE A 328 -7.89 -15.62 -5.49
C PHE A 328 -9.21 -16.18 -4.96
N ALA A 329 -10.14 -16.54 -5.86
CA ALA A 329 -11.42 -17.14 -5.47
C ALA A 329 -11.23 -18.40 -4.61
N LYS A 330 -10.30 -19.27 -4.99
CA LYS A 330 -9.96 -20.51 -4.27
C LYS A 330 -9.37 -20.20 -2.88
N ALA A 331 -8.40 -19.30 -2.80
CA ALA A 331 -7.73 -18.92 -1.55
C ALA A 331 -8.70 -18.24 -0.57
N TYR A 332 -9.53 -17.31 -1.07
CA TYR A 332 -10.56 -16.66 -0.28
C TYR A 332 -11.55 -17.66 0.31
N LYS A 333 -12.13 -18.54 -0.55
CA LYS A 333 -13.07 -19.60 -0.10
C LYS A 333 -12.45 -20.54 0.93
N ALA A 334 -11.15 -20.77 0.87
CA ALA A 334 -10.41 -21.59 1.83
C ALA A 334 -10.09 -20.86 3.15
N GLY A 335 -10.39 -19.55 3.26
CA GLY A 335 -10.18 -18.75 4.47
C GLY A 335 -8.73 -18.31 4.67
N VAL A 336 -7.97 -18.10 3.60
CA VAL A 336 -6.67 -17.43 3.65
C VAL A 336 -6.87 -15.96 4.03
N LYS A 337 -6.01 -15.40 4.87
CA LYS A 337 -6.03 -13.97 5.19
C LYS A 337 -5.73 -13.14 3.95
N ILE A 338 -6.60 -12.22 3.59
CA ILE A 338 -6.47 -11.34 2.41
C ILE A 338 -6.19 -9.91 2.86
N ALA A 339 -5.20 -9.26 2.22
CA ALA A 339 -5.04 -7.83 2.26
C ALA A 339 -5.06 -7.28 0.82
N PHE A 340 -5.70 -6.14 0.63
CA PHE A 340 -5.85 -5.50 -0.66
C PHE A 340 -4.50 -5.01 -1.20
N GLY A 341 -4.23 -5.22 -2.49
CA GLY A 341 -3.06 -4.68 -3.18
C GLY A 341 -3.21 -4.83 -4.68
N THR A 342 -2.67 -3.88 -5.43
CA THR A 342 -2.94 -3.72 -6.86
C THR A 342 -1.76 -3.95 -7.77
N ASP A 343 -0.53 -3.78 -7.27
CA ASP A 343 0.69 -3.67 -8.05
C ASP A 343 0.61 -2.50 -9.07
N SER A 344 0.00 -1.36 -8.63
CA SER A 344 -0.02 -0.14 -9.42
C SER A 344 1.40 0.35 -9.67
N GLY A 345 1.69 0.69 -10.93
CA GLY A 345 2.99 0.79 -11.56
C GLY A 345 3.09 -0.24 -12.68
N VAL A 346 2.68 -1.48 -12.45
CA VAL A 346 2.37 -2.47 -13.50
C VAL A 346 1.01 -2.17 -14.16
N SER A 347 0.08 -1.57 -13.41
CA SER A 347 -1.12 -0.90 -13.95
C SER A 347 -1.00 0.62 -13.80
N VAL A 348 -1.90 1.37 -14.46
CA VAL A 348 -1.94 2.83 -14.39
C VAL A 348 -2.36 3.29 -13.00
N HIS A 349 -1.64 4.24 -12.40
CA HIS A 349 -2.01 4.85 -11.13
C HIS A 349 -3.37 5.55 -11.22
N GLY A 350 -4.15 5.51 -10.13
CA GLY A 350 -5.51 6.03 -10.11
C GLY A 350 -6.58 4.99 -10.49
N LYS A 351 -6.19 3.80 -10.97
CA LYS A 351 -7.10 2.68 -11.24
C LYS A 351 -7.10 1.63 -10.14
N ASN A 352 -6.40 1.87 -9.04
CA ASN A 352 -6.27 0.96 -7.90
C ASN A 352 -7.61 0.36 -7.45
N ALA A 353 -8.67 1.15 -7.41
CA ALA A 353 -10.01 0.72 -6.97
C ALA A 353 -10.69 -0.32 -7.90
N MET A 354 -10.15 -0.57 -9.09
CA MET A 354 -10.64 -1.68 -9.94
C MET A 354 -10.39 -3.06 -9.31
N GLU A 355 -9.40 -3.18 -8.45
CA GLU A 355 -9.13 -4.42 -7.70
C GLU A 355 -10.35 -4.84 -6.87
N PHE A 356 -11.10 -3.89 -6.27
CA PHE A 356 -12.34 -4.21 -5.56
C PHE A 356 -13.36 -4.94 -6.45
N GLN A 357 -13.53 -4.47 -7.69
CA GLN A 357 -14.45 -5.11 -8.63
C GLN A 357 -14.01 -6.56 -8.89
N PHE A 358 -12.73 -6.79 -9.14
CA PHE A 358 -12.21 -8.13 -9.44
C PHE A 358 -12.30 -9.09 -8.25
N MET A 359 -12.07 -8.58 -7.03
CA MET A 359 -12.26 -9.36 -5.80
C MET A 359 -13.73 -9.77 -5.62
N VAL A 360 -14.66 -8.85 -5.87
CA VAL A 360 -16.11 -9.13 -5.76
C VAL A 360 -16.58 -10.07 -6.87
N GLU A 361 -16.14 -9.89 -8.11
CA GLU A 361 -16.42 -10.82 -9.22
C GLU A 361 -15.90 -12.25 -8.93
N ALA A 362 -14.84 -12.38 -8.15
CA ALA A 362 -14.29 -13.66 -7.70
C ALA A 362 -15.00 -14.24 -6.46
N GLY A 363 -16.08 -13.60 -5.99
CA GLY A 363 -16.96 -14.12 -4.93
C GLY A 363 -16.73 -13.56 -3.52
N MET A 364 -15.87 -12.56 -3.35
CA MET A 364 -15.72 -11.87 -2.04
C MET A 364 -16.85 -10.85 -1.85
N PRO A 365 -17.57 -10.84 -0.71
CA PRO A 365 -18.55 -9.79 -0.41
C PRO A 365 -17.93 -8.40 -0.44
N ALA A 366 -18.65 -7.40 -0.93
CA ALA A 366 -18.13 -6.05 -1.11
C ALA A 366 -17.58 -5.41 0.18
N LEU A 367 -18.27 -5.57 1.31
CA LEU A 367 -17.78 -5.06 2.61
C LEU A 367 -16.51 -5.77 3.08
N GLU A 368 -16.32 -7.06 2.75
CA GLU A 368 -15.08 -7.77 3.04
C GLU A 368 -13.92 -7.30 2.15
N ALA A 369 -14.20 -6.95 0.89
CA ALA A 369 -13.19 -6.35 0.03
C ALA A 369 -12.74 -4.97 0.57
N ILE A 370 -13.68 -4.14 1.07
CA ILE A 370 -13.35 -2.88 1.77
C ILE A 370 -12.54 -3.17 3.06
N ARG A 371 -12.93 -4.17 3.83
CA ARG A 371 -12.18 -4.61 5.01
C ARG A 371 -10.75 -5.06 4.66
N ALA A 372 -10.55 -5.72 3.52
CA ALA A 372 -9.22 -6.09 3.04
C ALA A 372 -8.33 -4.88 2.76
N ALA A 373 -8.92 -3.76 2.28
CA ALA A 373 -8.23 -2.50 2.00
C ALA A 373 -8.16 -1.53 3.20
N THR A 374 -8.63 -1.94 4.37
CA THR A 374 -8.67 -1.10 5.57
C THR A 374 -8.11 -1.88 6.76
N LEU A 375 -8.94 -2.58 7.51
CA LEU A 375 -8.57 -3.30 8.73
C LEU A 375 -7.47 -4.35 8.51
N SER A 376 -7.64 -5.22 7.48
CA SER A 376 -6.67 -6.30 7.19
C SER A 376 -5.34 -5.75 6.68
N ALA A 377 -5.38 -4.70 5.85
CA ALA A 377 -4.17 -4.03 5.38
C ALA A 377 -3.43 -3.33 6.53
N ALA A 378 -4.14 -2.68 7.46
CA ALA A 378 -3.56 -2.06 8.65
C ALA A 378 -2.87 -3.11 9.55
N ASP A 379 -3.46 -4.30 9.73
CA ASP A 379 -2.84 -5.41 10.46
C ASP A 379 -1.56 -5.91 9.77
N LEU A 380 -1.61 -6.11 8.45
CA LEU A 380 -0.42 -6.48 7.69
C LEU A 380 0.68 -5.40 7.74
N LEU A 381 0.34 -4.11 7.72
CA LEU A 381 1.30 -3.03 7.95
C LEU A 381 1.89 -3.02 9.36
N GLY A 382 1.21 -3.59 10.35
CA GLY A 382 1.59 -3.51 11.76
C GLY A 382 1.10 -2.24 12.46
N MET A 383 0.02 -1.65 11.95
CA MET A 383 -0.60 -0.43 12.48
C MET A 383 -2.10 -0.59 12.81
N PRO A 384 -2.55 -1.73 13.37
CA PRO A 384 -3.97 -2.01 13.59
C PRO A 384 -4.65 -1.06 14.58
N GLU A 385 -3.86 -0.39 15.45
CA GLU A 385 -4.35 0.56 16.46
C GLU A 385 -4.34 2.03 15.96
N GLN A 386 -3.96 2.26 14.70
CA GLN A 386 -3.82 3.61 14.16
C GLN A 386 -4.52 3.83 12.82
N LEU A 387 -4.66 2.78 12.00
CA LEU A 387 -5.20 2.82 10.65
C LEU A 387 -6.32 1.79 10.45
N GLY A 388 -7.10 2.00 9.40
CA GLY A 388 -8.08 1.03 8.91
C GLY A 388 -9.42 1.03 9.66
N GLN A 389 -9.65 1.95 10.60
CA GLN A 389 -10.92 2.11 11.31
C GLN A 389 -11.25 3.59 11.53
N ILE A 390 -12.55 3.91 11.63
CA ILE A 390 -13.04 5.20 12.11
C ILE A 390 -13.44 5.02 13.57
N GLU A 391 -12.47 5.19 14.47
CA GLU A 391 -12.62 5.01 15.90
C GLU A 391 -11.80 6.05 16.65
N LYS A 392 -12.23 6.40 17.87
CA LYS A 392 -11.49 7.37 18.72
C LYS A 392 -10.04 6.93 18.92
N GLY A 393 -9.11 7.86 18.71
CA GLY A 393 -7.67 7.65 18.83
C GLY A 393 -6.97 7.30 17.51
N PHE A 394 -7.72 6.83 16.49
CA PHE A 394 -7.17 6.51 15.17
C PHE A 394 -6.76 7.77 14.40
N LEU A 395 -5.87 7.61 13.44
CA LEU A 395 -5.53 8.67 12.49
C LEU A 395 -6.77 9.04 11.66
N ALA A 396 -6.93 10.33 11.42
CA ALA A 396 -8.06 10.84 10.64
C ALA A 396 -7.80 10.67 9.14
N ASP A 397 -7.77 9.41 8.71
CA ASP A 397 -7.72 8.98 7.32
C ASP A 397 -9.11 8.49 6.93
N ILE A 398 -9.84 9.27 6.13
CA ILE A 398 -11.27 9.07 5.86
C ILE A 398 -11.55 9.35 4.39
N VAL A 399 -12.35 8.48 3.76
CA VAL A 399 -12.82 8.66 2.39
C VAL A 399 -14.32 8.50 2.30
N ALA A 400 -14.92 9.06 1.24
CA ALA A 400 -16.33 8.85 0.98
C ALA A 400 -16.64 8.71 -0.51
N VAL A 401 -17.68 7.88 -0.78
CA VAL A 401 -18.24 7.64 -2.12
C VAL A 401 -19.71 8.06 -2.17
N GLY A 402 -20.26 8.19 -3.39
CA GLY A 402 -21.63 8.69 -3.60
C GLY A 402 -22.72 7.66 -3.39
N GLU A 403 -22.44 6.39 -3.65
CA GLU A 403 -23.40 5.28 -3.62
C GLU A 403 -23.01 4.23 -2.60
N ASP A 404 -23.95 3.34 -2.24
CA ASP A 404 -23.74 2.22 -1.35
C ASP A 404 -22.77 1.19 -1.98
N PRO A 405 -21.52 1.09 -1.51
CA PRO A 405 -20.55 0.17 -2.08
C PRO A 405 -20.89 -1.30 -1.80
N SER A 406 -21.77 -1.60 -0.83
CA SER A 406 -22.23 -2.96 -0.59
C SER A 406 -23.16 -3.47 -1.69
N LYS A 407 -23.82 -2.54 -2.41
CA LYS A 407 -24.70 -2.83 -3.55
C LYS A 407 -24.00 -2.64 -4.90
N ASN A 408 -23.12 -1.64 -4.97
CA ASN A 408 -22.39 -1.31 -6.19
C ASN A 408 -20.92 -1.01 -5.85
N ILE A 409 -20.08 -2.03 -5.86
CA ILE A 409 -18.65 -1.88 -5.51
C ILE A 409 -17.90 -0.95 -6.49
N LYS A 410 -18.41 -0.76 -7.72
CA LYS A 410 -17.79 0.13 -8.72
C LYS A 410 -17.78 1.59 -8.29
N THR A 411 -18.63 2.00 -7.33
CA THR A 411 -18.58 3.36 -6.76
C THR A 411 -17.24 3.68 -6.12
N MET A 412 -16.46 2.65 -5.69
CA MET A 412 -15.11 2.82 -5.16
C MET A 412 -14.13 3.47 -6.14
N MET A 413 -14.41 3.39 -7.45
CA MET A 413 -13.63 4.09 -8.50
C MET A 413 -13.95 5.59 -8.57
N GLN A 414 -14.92 6.09 -7.81
CA GLN A 414 -15.42 7.46 -7.84
C GLN A 414 -15.41 8.08 -6.44
N VAL A 415 -14.27 7.97 -5.74
CA VAL A 415 -14.10 8.60 -4.42
C VAL A 415 -14.30 10.12 -4.55
N GLN A 416 -15.16 10.69 -3.69
CA GLN A 416 -15.58 12.08 -3.74
C GLN A 416 -15.03 12.92 -2.58
N PHE A 417 -14.63 12.29 -1.49
CA PHE A 417 -14.00 12.94 -0.35
C PHE A 417 -12.75 12.18 0.06
N VAL A 418 -11.65 12.90 0.34
CA VAL A 418 -10.39 12.33 0.84
C VAL A 418 -9.84 13.21 1.94
N MET A 419 -9.68 12.63 3.12
CA MET A 419 -8.96 13.21 4.26
C MET A 419 -7.83 12.25 4.64
N LYS A 420 -6.63 12.80 4.84
CA LYS A 420 -5.46 12.07 5.37
C LYS A 420 -4.80 12.91 6.46
N ASP A 421 -4.51 12.31 7.60
CA ASP A 421 -3.95 13.00 8.78
C ASP A 421 -4.77 14.26 9.17
N GLY A 422 -6.12 14.20 9.03
CA GLY A 422 -7.02 15.32 9.32
C GLY A 422 -7.03 16.45 8.28
N ILE A 423 -6.20 16.36 7.25
CA ILE A 423 -6.14 17.33 6.15
C ILE A 423 -7.04 16.86 5.01
N ILE A 424 -7.91 17.75 4.54
CA ILE A 424 -8.82 17.47 3.42
C ILE A 424 -8.09 17.74 2.11
N TYR A 425 -7.95 16.71 1.26
CA TYR A 425 -7.34 16.78 -0.07
C TYR A 425 -8.37 16.85 -1.19
N LYS A 426 -9.56 16.30 -0.96
CA LYS A 426 -10.66 16.32 -1.92
C LYS A 426 -11.99 16.54 -1.19
N GLN A 427 -12.85 17.41 -1.74
CA GLN A 427 -14.21 17.65 -1.24
C GLN A 427 -15.23 17.25 -2.31
N PRO A 428 -16.48 16.87 -1.90
CA PRO A 428 -17.56 16.53 -2.83
C PRO A 428 -17.95 17.69 -3.73
#